data_02291a0528b59e2f09f2c927ed0e6ffe
#
_entry.id   02291a0528b59e2f09f2c927ed0e6ffe
#
_cell.length_a   1.000
_cell.length_b   1.000
_cell.length_c   1.000
_cell.angle_alpha   90.00
_cell.angle_beta   90.00
_cell.angle_gamma   90.00
#
_symmetry.space_group_name_H-M   'P 1'
#
loop_
_entity.id
_entity.type
_entity.pdbx_description
1 polymer ?
#
loop_
_entity_poly.entity_id
_entity_poly.type
_entity_poly.pdbx_seq_one_letter_code
_entity_poly.pdbx_strand_id
1 'polypeptide(L)'
;MGFTENYKQHIDERAALGVPPLALDKNQVAEVVELLRGEKKANVELADLLENRVNPGVDDGAKVKAEYLSKILDGVEECASISKLDAVRMLGRMLGGYNVKPLINALCGDDTSVAKAAANELKNTLLVYEAFNDIVELSKSNVLAEEVLNSWANAEWFTNKPSVPDVMEVVVFKVPGETNTDDLSPASEAFTRADIPLHANSMLKAKMPDGLSTIAELKKKGMPIAYVGDVVGTGSSRKSAANSVQWHLGVDIAGVPNKRTGGVVIGSVIAPIFFATCEDSGALPIQADVTQMETGDVIKIDIKKGEISKNGSVISTFKLSPNTILDEVRAGGRVPLIIGRGLTTKARSIKGMGAEEIFKKPEQPIDTGKGYTLAQKMVGKAC
;
A
#
# COMPACT_ATOMS: atom_id res chain seq x y z
N MET A 1 12.38 29.93 17.00
CA MET A 1 13.08 28.70 16.57
C MET A 1 12.78 28.48 15.10
N GLY A 2 13.76 28.10 14.32
CA GLY A 2 13.55 27.77 12.89
C GLY A 2 12.93 26.38 12.71
N PHE A 3 12.48 26.07 11.48
CA PHE A 3 11.91 24.75 11.15
C PHE A 3 12.78 23.57 11.63
N THR A 4 14.08 23.63 11.34
CA THR A 4 15.01 22.51 11.67
C THR A 4 15.09 22.23 13.17
N GLU A 5 15.09 23.26 14.02
CA GLU A 5 15.11 23.09 15.47
C GLU A 5 13.79 22.51 16.00
N ASN A 6 12.66 23.05 15.53
CA ASN A 6 11.33 22.56 15.91
C ASN A 6 11.12 21.12 15.44
N TYR A 7 11.55 20.79 14.23
CA TYR A 7 11.41 19.43 13.71
C TYR A 7 12.31 18.44 14.44
N LYS A 8 13.53 18.84 14.84
CA LYS A 8 14.40 18.01 15.67
C LYS A 8 13.78 17.72 17.02
N GLN A 9 13.23 18.75 17.67
CA GLN A 9 12.50 18.56 18.94
C GLN A 9 11.34 17.59 18.77
N HIS A 10 10.56 17.72 17.67
CA HIS A 10 9.47 16.80 17.34
C HIS A 10 9.95 15.35 17.15
N ILE A 11 11.09 15.14 16.48
CA ILE A 11 11.71 13.80 16.34
C ILE A 11 12.02 13.21 17.73
N ASP A 12 12.64 13.99 18.63
CA ASP A 12 13.00 13.54 19.96
C ASP A 12 11.76 13.19 20.81
N GLU A 13 10.73 14.02 20.76
CA GLU A 13 9.45 13.76 21.43
C GLU A 13 8.78 12.47 20.93
N ARG A 14 8.79 12.24 19.63
CA ARG A 14 8.23 11.03 19.01
C ARG A 14 9.07 9.79 19.33
N ALA A 15 10.38 9.91 19.33
CA ALA A 15 11.29 8.83 19.67
C ALA A 15 11.09 8.38 21.13
N ALA A 16 10.81 9.30 22.05
CA ALA A 16 10.47 8.98 23.43
C ALA A 16 9.19 8.12 23.57
N LEU A 17 8.28 8.21 22.57
CA LEU A 17 7.08 7.37 22.48
C LEU A 17 7.33 6.06 21.68
N GLY A 18 8.55 5.84 21.18
CA GLY A 18 8.90 4.69 20.35
C GLY A 18 8.28 4.70 18.95
N VAL A 19 7.93 5.88 18.40
CA VAL A 19 7.27 6.03 17.10
C VAL A 19 7.99 7.05 16.22
N PRO A 20 7.89 6.93 14.89
CA PRO A 20 8.49 7.90 13.96
C PRO A 20 7.81 9.28 14.06
N PRO A 21 8.48 10.35 13.59
CA PRO A 21 7.87 11.66 13.48
C PRO A 21 6.62 11.62 12.61
N LEU A 22 5.69 12.55 12.80
CA LEU A 22 4.51 12.70 11.94
C LEU A 22 4.91 13.08 10.52
N ALA A 23 4.02 12.81 9.57
CA ALA A 23 4.13 13.38 8.24
C ALA A 23 4.08 14.92 8.34
N LEU A 24 4.82 15.60 7.46
CA LEU A 24 4.84 17.06 7.41
C LEU A 24 3.47 17.58 6.97
N ASP A 25 2.98 18.58 7.68
CA ASP A 25 1.80 19.34 7.27
C ASP A 25 2.13 20.36 6.16
N LYS A 26 1.09 21.03 5.63
CA LYS A 26 1.22 22.02 4.58
C LYS A 26 2.27 23.10 4.87
N ASN A 27 2.24 23.64 6.09
CA ASN A 27 3.13 24.76 6.47
C ASN A 27 4.57 24.28 6.59
N GLN A 28 4.78 23.11 7.19
CA GLN A 28 6.07 22.49 7.29
C GLN A 28 6.66 22.12 5.91
N VAL A 29 5.82 21.62 4.99
CA VAL A 29 6.26 21.36 3.61
C VAL A 29 6.65 22.67 2.92
N ALA A 30 5.90 23.76 3.11
CA ALA A 30 6.24 25.06 2.56
C ALA A 30 7.57 25.58 3.14
N GLU A 31 7.81 25.45 4.44
CA GLU A 31 9.07 25.81 5.08
C GLU A 31 10.26 25.01 4.53
N VAL A 32 10.10 23.68 4.35
CA VAL A 32 11.12 22.83 3.72
C VAL A 32 11.42 23.28 2.30
N VAL A 33 10.41 23.64 1.51
CA VAL A 33 10.57 24.16 0.15
C VAL A 33 11.34 25.49 0.16
N GLU A 34 11.01 26.43 1.06
CA GLU A 34 11.73 27.69 1.17
C GLU A 34 13.20 27.51 1.58
N LEU A 35 13.46 26.56 2.49
CA LEU A 35 14.83 26.22 2.85
C LEU A 35 15.60 25.62 1.66
N LEU A 36 15.00 24.71 0.90
CA LEU A 36 15.62 24.14 -0.31
C LEU A 36 15.94 25.20 -1.38
N ARG A 37 15.10 26.23 -1.52
CA ARG A 37 15.34 27.38 -2.40
C ARG A 37 16.52 28.24 -1.97
N GLY A 38 16.72 28.38 -0.67
CA GLY A 38 17.81 29.18 -0.10
C GLY A 38 19.18 28.49 -0.14
N GLU A 39 19.22 27.17 -0.33
CA GLU A 39 20.45 26.39 -0.26
C GLU A 39 21.26 26.47 -1.56
N LYS A 40 22.51 26.90 -1.44
CA LYS A 40 23.47 26.95 -2.56
C LYS A 40 24.21 25.62 -2.77
N LYS A 41 24.14 24.71 -1.78
CA LYS A 41 24.73 23.36 -1.81
C LYS A 41 23.64 22.34 -1.56
N ALA A 42 23.87 21.12 -2.03
CA ALA A 42 22.94 20.02 -1.79
C ALA A 42 22.75 19.77 -0.29
N ASN A 43 21.49 19.77 0.14
CA ASN A 43 21.04 19.42 1.49
C ASN A 43 20.19 18.16 1.40
N VAL A 44 20.84 17.01 1.64
CA VAL A 44 20.22 15.69 1.49
C VAL A 44 19.10 15.48 2.51
N GLU A 45 19.23 16.04 3.72
CA GLU A 45 18.22 15.90 4.78
C GLU A 45 16.90 16.57 4.40
N LEU A 46 16.95 17.82 3.89
CA LEU A 46 15.75 18.54 3.43
C LEU A 46 15.09 17.83 2.23
N ALA A 47 15.91 17.33 1.29
CA ALA A 47 15.39 16.57 0.15
C ALA A 47 14.71 15.26 0.60
N ASP A 48 15.31 14.55 1.56
CA ASP A 48 14.72 13.33 2.15
C ASP A 48 13.39 13.62 2.86
N LEU A 49 13.31 14.73 3.62
CA LEU A 49 12.07 15.16 4.26
C LEU A 49 10.97 15.39 3.22
N LEU A 50 11.27 16.11 2.14
CA LEU A 50 10.31 16.36 1.07
C LEU A 50 9.91 15.03 0.36
N GLU A 51 10.84 14.12 0.16
CA GLU A 51 10.57 12.84 -0.48
C GLU A 51 9.74 11.92 0.39
N ASN A 52 10.16 11.66 1.63
CA ASN A 52 9.73 10.54 2.45
C ASN A 52 8.82 10.93 3.62
N ARG A 53 8.68 12.23 3.94
CA ARG A 53 7.87 12.69 5.08
C ARG A 53 6.63 13.49 4.70
N VAL A 54 6.32 13.58 3.40
CA VAL A 54 5.08 14.19 2.89
C VAL A 54 4.12 13.09 2.46
N ASN A 55 2.86 13.15 2.92
CA ASN A 55 1.84 12.20 2.47
C ASN A 55 1.71 12.26 0.94
N PRO A 56 1.64 11.11 0.25
CA PRO A 56 1.64 11.08 -1.21
C PRO A 56 0.27 11.33 -1.87
N GLY A 57 -0.77 11.55 -1.07
CA GLY A 57 -2.16 11.62 -1.53
C GLY A 57 -2.56 13.00 -2.07
N VAL A 58 -3.74 13.47 -1.66
CA VAL A 58 -4.38 14.69 -2.15
C VAL A 58 -4.50 15.77 -1.07
N ASP A 59 -3.74 15.67 0.01
CA ASP A 59 -3.70 16.67 1.05
C ASP A 59 -2.93 17.94 0.60
N ASP A 60 -3.07 19.02 1.37
CA ASP A 60 -2.45 20.30 1.05
C ASP A 60 -0.91 20.26 1.03
N GLY A 61 -0.28 19.42 1.86
CA GLY A 61 1.18 19.23 1.84
C GLY A 61 1.65 18.57 0.54
N ALA A 62 0.92 17.55 0.07
CA ALA A 62 1.17 16.92 -1.22
C ALA A 62 1.06 17.92 -2.38
N LYS A 63 0.08 18.85 -2.31
CA LYS A 63 -0.08 19.89 -3.31
C LYS A 63 1.15 20.81 -3.37
N VAL A 64 1.62 21.32 -2.23
CA VAL A 64 2.82 22.16 -2.16
C VAL A 64 4.05 21.44 -2.71
N LYS A 65 4.25 20.17 -2.33
CA LYS A 65 5.32 19.31 -2.88
C LYS A 65 5.23 19.20 -4.40
N ALA A 66 4.07 18.87 -4.94
CA ALA A 66 3.89 18.67 -6.38
C ALA A 66 4.12 19.98 -7.17
N GLU A 67 3.62 21.10 -6.66
CA GLU A 67 3.81 22.43 -7.28
C GLU A 67 5.30 22.83 -7.34
N TYR A 68 6.06 22.56 -6.26
CA TYR A 68 7.50 22.82 -6.23
C TYR A 68 8.27 21.94 -7.21
N LEU A 69 8.00 20.64 -7.20
CA LEU A 69 8.63 19.67 -8.12
C LEU A 69 8.30 19.98 -9.60
N SER A 70 7.07 20.44 -9.88
CA SER A 70 6.69 20.89 -11.22
C SER A 70 7.54 22.06 -11.70
N LYS A 71 7.78 23.07 -10.85
CA LYS A 71 8.60 24.21 -11.20
C LYS A 71 10.06 23.86 -11.50
N ILE A 72 10.60 22.83 -10.80
CA ILE A 72 11.94 22.28 -11.09
C ILE A 72 11.93 21.61 -12.48
N LEU A 73 10.91 20.83 -12.82
CA LEU A 73 10.78 20.20 -14.13
C LEU A 73 10.66 21.22 -15.26
N ASP A 74 9.86 22.25 -15.05
CA ASP A 74 9.64 23.33 -16.02
C ASP A 74 10.86 24.27 -16.15
N GLY A 75 11.89 24.10 -15.32
CA GLY A 75 13.07 24.97 -15.29
C GLY A 75 12.82 26.37 -14.74
N VAL A 76 11.69 26.60 -14.09
CA VAL A 76 11.33 27.85 -13.42
C VAL A 76 12.10 28.01 -12.11
N GLU A 77 12.39 26.92 -11.45
CA GLU A 77 13.18 26.87 -10.22
C GLU A 77 14.35 25.88 -10.37
N GLU A 78 15.50 26.24 -9.80
CA GLU A 78 16.65 25.35 -9.67
C GLU A 78 16.81 24.95 -8.22
N CYS A 79 17.17 23.70 -7.97
CA CYS A 79 17.44 23.17 -6.64
C CYS A 79 18.75 22.39 -6.64
N ALA A 80 19.68 22.77 -5.76
CA ALA A 80 20.96 22.07 -5.63
C ALA A 80 20.81 20.61 -5.12
N SER A 81 19.70 20.33 -4.43
CA SER A 81 19.43 19.04 -3.79
C SER A 81 18.55 18.10 -4.60
N ILE A 82 17.81 18.61 -5.58
CA ILE A 82 16.79 17.86 -6.33
C ILE A 82 16.99 18.12 -7.82
N SER A 83 17.46 17.13 -8.54
CA SER A 83 17.55 17.18 -10.00
C SER A 83 16.16 17.01 -10.64
N LYS A 84 16.03 17.30 -11.94
CA LYS A 84 14.81 17.01 -12.70
C LYS A 84 14.42 15.53 -12.64
N LEU A 85 15.38 14.61 -12.68
CA LEU A 85 15.12 13.17 -12.56
C LEU A 85 14.63 12.79 -11.15
N ASP A 86 15.17 13.43 -10.09
CA ASP A 86 14.66 13.22 -8.74
C ASP A 86 13.24 13.76 -8.61
N ALA A 87 12.94 14.92 -9.19
CA ALA A 87 11.60 15.50 -9.19
C ALA A 87 10.58 14.58 -9.89
N VAL A 88 10.94 13.97 -11.03
CA VAL A 88 10.10 12.96 -11.71
C VAL A 88 9.86 11.77 -10.79
N ARG A 89 10.91 11.21 -10.18
CA ARG A 89 10.82 10.07 -9.29
C ARG A 89 9.94 10.36 -8.06
N MET A 90 10.12 11.53 -7.45
CA MET A 90 9.29 11.95 -6.31
C MET A 90 7.81 12.12 -6.70
N LEU A 91 7.51 12.68 -7.88
CA LEU A 91 6.15 12.77 -8.41
C LEU A 91 5.57 11.37 -8.71
N GLY A 92 6.36 10.46 -9.27
CA GLY A 92 5.94 9.10 -9.58
C GLY A 92 5.51 8.29 -8.35
N ARG A 93 6.07 8.60 -7.18
CA ARG A 93 5.69 7.97 -5.89
C ARG A 93 4.39 8.53 -5.29
N MET A 94 3.84 9.61 -5.83
CA MET A 94 2.56 10.15 -5.38
C MET A 94 1.39 9.31 -5.92
N LEU A 95 0.29 9.27 -5.17
CA LEU A 95 -0.83 8.35 -5.44
C LEU A 95 -1.90 8.93 -6.40
N GLY A 96 -1.52 9.82 -7.29
CA GLY A 96 -2.42 10.46 -8.25
C GLY A 96 -2.93 11.83 -7.79
N GLY A 97 -3.59 12.56 -8.70
CA GLY A 97 -4.03 13.93 -8.49
C GLY A 97 -2.96 14.96 -8.88
N TYR A 98 -2.28 15.56 -7.94
CA TYR A 98 -1.35 16.68 -8.20
C TYR A 98 -0.11 16.32 -9.03
N ASN A 99 0.28 15.05 -9.07
CA ASN A 99 1.49 14.58 -9.77
C ASN A 99 1.26 14.28 -11.27
N VAL A 100 0.02 13.99 -11.69
CA VAL A 100 -0.25 13.46 -13.04
C VAL A 100 0.05 14.50 -14.12
N LYS A 101 -0.45 15.72 -13.96
CA LYS A 101 -0.23 16.78 -14.95
C LYS A 101 1.24 17.16 -15.09
N PRO A 102 2.01 17.37 -14.00
CA PRO A 102 3.46 17.59 -14.09
C PRO A 102 4.21 16.46 -14.82
N LEU A 103 3.86 15.21 -14.59
CA LEU A 103 4.47 14.06 -15.27
C LEU A 103 4.14 14.07 -16.78
N ILE A 104 2.89 14.40 -17.17
CA ILE A 104 2.51 14.53 -18.59
C ILE A 104 3.27 15.69 -19.26
N ASN A 105 3.39 16.82 -18.59
CA ASN A 105 4.17 17.95 -19.10
C ASN A 105 5.65 17.56 -19.31
N ALA A 106 6.26 16.88 -18.33
CA ALA A 106 7.62 16.39 -18.42
C ALA A 106 7.81 15.37 -19.55
N LEU A 107 6.82 14.49 -19.79
CA LEU A 107 6.82 13.53 -20.91
C LEU A 107 6.86 14.24 -22.27
N CYS A 108 6.25 15.44 -22.37
CA CYS A 108 6.23 16.26 -23.58
C CYS A 108 7.41 17.23 -23.69
N GLY A 109 8.29 17.30 -22.69
CA GLY A 109 9.43 18.22 -22.66
C GLY A 109 10.57 17.81 -23.60
N ASP A 110 11.48 18.76 -23.87
CA ASP A 110 12.60 18.59 -24.80
C ASP A 110 13.74 17.71 -24.23
N ASP A 111 13.85 17.59 -22.90
CA ASP A 111 14.85 16.71 -22.27
C ASP A 111 14.40 15.26 -22.36
N THR A 112 15.02 14.54 -23.31
CA THR A 112 14.71 13.15 -23.58
C THR A 112 14.87 12.23 -22.37
N SER A 113 15.80 12.51 -21.45
CA SER A 113 16.02 11.69 -20.25
C SER A 113 14.90 11.88 -19.23
N VAL A 114 14.48 13.11 -19.03
CA VAL A 114 13.35 13.49 -18.17
C VAL A 114 12.04 12.97 -18.75
N ALA A 115 11.83 13.10 -20.07
CA ALA A 115 10.63 12.62 -20.74
C ALA A 115 10.47 11.10 -20.62
N LYS A 116 11.55 10.32 -20.82
CA LYS A 116 11.56 8.86 -20.63
C LYS A 116 11.30 8.47 -19.17
N ALA A 117 11.90 9.17 -18.21
CA ALA A 117 11.66 8.94 -16.80
C ALA A 117 10.19 9.19 -16.45
N ALA A 118 9.61 10.30 -16.91
CA ALA A 118 8.19 10.63 -16.70
C ALA A 118 7.25 9.57 -17.30
N ALA A 119 7.55 9.08 -18.51
CA ALA A 119 6.80 7.98 -19.11
C ALA A 119 6.85 6.72 -18.23
N ASN A 120 8.01 6.37 -17.67
CA ASN A 120 8.15 5.19 -16.79
C ASN A 120 7.35 5.34 -15.50
N GLU A 121 7.30 6.54 -14.90
CA GLU A 121 6.46 6.78 -13.72
C GLU A 121 4.96 6.73 -14.06
N LEU A 122 4.55 7.29 -15.20
CA LEU A 122 3.17 7.25 -15.66
C LEU A 122 2.67 5.81 -15.93
N LYS A 123 3.53 4.91 -16.42
CA LYS A 123 3.21 3.49 -16.61
C LYS A 123 2.72 2.83 -15.31
N ASN A 124 3.19 3.30 -14.14
CA ASN A 124 2.85 2.79 -12.82
C ASN A 124 1.79 3.63 -12.08
N THR A 125 1.41 4.80 -12.60
CA THR A 125 0.40 5.67 -11.99
C THR A 125 -1.00 5.18 -12.36
N LEU A 126 -1.78 4.77 -11.34
CA LEU A 126 -3.13 4.20 -11.55
C LEU A 126 -4.23 5.26 -11.52
N LEU A 127 -4.11 6.26 -10.65
CA LEU A 127 -5.14 7.30 -10.45
C LEU A 127 -4.93 8.45 -11.42
N VAL A 128 -5.06 8.18 -12.70
CA VAL A 128 -4.85 9.17 -13.77
C VAL A 128 -6.12 9.96 -14.11
N TYR A 129 -7.30 9.51 -13.66
CA TYR A 129 -8.59 10.20 -13.86
C TYR A 129 -8.82 10.66 -15.30
N GLU A 130 -9.16 11.95 -15.50
CA GLU A 130 -9.40 12.55 -16.81
C GLU A 130 -8.14 12.65 -17.68
N ALA A 131 -6.97 12.71 -17.06
CA ALA A 131 -5.68 12.72 -17.75
C ALA A 131 -5.40 11.44 -18.58
N PHE A 132 -6.18 10.40 -18.39
CA PHE A 132 -6.22 9.25 -19.31
C PHE A 132 -6.46 9.68 -20.75
N ASN A 133 -7.41 10.59 -20.97
CA ASN A 133 -7.74 11.10 -22.30
C ASN A 133 -6.61 11.98 -22.90
N ASP A 134 -5.88 12.69 -22.04
CA ASP A 134 -4.69 13.48 -22.48
C ASP A 134 -3.61 12.52 -23.03
N ILE A 135 -3.35 11.40 -22.34
CA ILE A 135 -2.39 10.38 -22.83
C ILE A 135 -2.89 9.73 -24.13
N VAL A 136 -4.19 9.42 -24.25
CA VAL A 136 -4.75 8.87 -25.49
C VAL A 136 -4.57 9.84 -26.66
N GLU A 137 -4.80 11.13 -26.45
CA GLU A 137 -4.61 12.11 -27.52
C GLU A 137 -3.13 12.29 -27.89
N LEU A 138 -2.26 12.38 -26.88
CA LEU A 138 -0.82 12.48 -27.07
C LEU A 138 -0.23 11.24 -27.76
N SER A 139 -0.75 10.06 -27.52
CA SER A 139 -0.27 8.80 -28.12
C SER A 139 -0.35 8.78 -29.65
N LYS A 140 -1.15 9.66 -30.25
CA LYS A 140 -1.26 9.78 -31.72
C LYS A 140 -0.01 10.39 -32.38
N SER A 141 0.81 11.14 -31.61
CA SER A 141 1.98 11.86 -32.15
C SER A 141 3.25 11.73 -31.27
N ASN A 142 3.13 11.23 -30.06
CA ASN A 142 4.24 11.07 -29.11
C ASN A 142 4.45 9.61 -28.77
N VAL A 143 5.60 9.07 -29.15
CA VAL A 143 5.98 7.65 -28.94
C VAL A 143 5.99 7.26 -27.45
N LEU A 144 6.44 8.14 -26.56
CA LEU A 144 6.44 7.84 -25.12
C LEU A 144 5.04 7.77 -24.53
N ALA A 145 4.11 8.62 -24.99
CA ALA A 145 2.72 8.53 -24.60
C ALA A 145 2.06 7.25 -25.14
N GLU A 146 2.42 6.81 -26.34
CA GLU A 146 1.99 5.53 -26.89
C GLU A 146 2.52 4.35 -26.06
N GLU A 147 3.79 4.40 -25.63
CA GLU A 147 4.36 3.40 -24.73
C GLU A 147 3.61 3.33 -23.39
N VAL A 148 3.23 4.48 -22.81
CA VAL A 148 2.44 4.53 -21.58
C VAL A 148 1.08 3.85 -21.79
N LEU A 149 0.37 4.20 -22.87
CA LEU A 149 -0.93 3.61 -23.21
C LEU A 149 -0.82 2.09 -23.43
N ASN A 150 0.22 1.63 -24.13
CA ASN A 150 0.50 0.21 -24.37
C ASN A 150 0.82 -0.52 -23.03
N SER A 151 1.59 0.10 -22.15
CA SER A 151 1.90 -0.45 -20.82
C SER A 151 0.65 -0.63 -19.97
N TRP A 152 -0.26 0.35 -19.97
CA TRP A 152 -1.56 0.20 -19.29
C TRP A 152 -2.42 -0.91 -19.90
N ALA A 153 -2.47 -1.00 -21.25
CA ALA A 153 -3.22 -2.06 -21.95
C ALA A 153 -2.68 -3.47 -21.65
N ASN A 154 -1.38 -3.60 -21.41
CA ASN A 154 -0.71 -4.85 -21.04
C ASN A 154 -0.65 -5.10 -19.53
N ALA A 155 -1.26 -4.22 -18.72
CA ALA A 155 -1.23 -4.29 -17.26
C ALA A 155 0.17 -4.40 -16.65
N GLU A 156 1.17 -3.71 -17.22
CA GLU A 156 2.55 -3.76 -16.73
C GLU A 156 2.69 -3.22 -15.31
N TRP A 157 1.83 -2.26 -14.90
CA TRP A 157 1.71 -1.78 -13.53
C TRP A 157 1.48 -2.92 -12.51
N PHE A 158 0.93 -4.05 -12.97
CA PHE A 158 0.65 -5.25 -12.18
C PHE A 158 1.69 -6.35 -12.45
N THR A 159 1.93 -6.69 -13.72
CA THR A 159 2.80 -7.81 -14.09
C THR A 159 4.28 -7.59 -13.72
N ASN A 160 4.73 -6.33 -13.69
CA ASN A 160 6.08 -5.97 -13.25
C ASN A 160 6.27 -6.00 -11.72
N LYS A 161 5.18 -6.05 -10.94
CA LYS A 161 5.29 -6.27 -9.50
C LYS A 161 5.65 -7.72 -9.20
N PRO A 162 6.44 -7.99 -8.14
CA PRO A 162 6.73 -9.35 -7.71
C PRO A 162 5.43 -10.12 -7.46
N SER A 163 5.36 -11.35 -7.91
CA SER A 163 4.28 -12.27 -7.52
C SER A 163 4.40 -12.62 -6.03
N VAL A 164 3.27 -12.95 -5.41
CA VAL A 164 3.30 -13.59 -4.10
C VAL A 164 4.10 -14.89 -4.22
N PRO A 165 5.10 -15.14 -3.36
CA PRO A 165 5.89 -16.37 -3.42
C PRO A 165 4.99 -17.61 -3.29
N ASP A 166 5.28 -18.64 -4.09
CA ASP A 166 4.56 -19.92 -4.01
C ASP A 166 4.71 -20.57 -2.63
N VAL A 167 5.85 -20.33 -2.00
CA VAL A 167 6.22 -20.84 -0.67
C VAL A 167 6.82 -19.69 0.13
N MET A 168 6.36 -19.52 1.37
CA MET A 168 6.93 -18.57 2.31
C MET A 168 7.17 -19.20 3.67
N GLU A 169 8.24 -18.79 4.33
CA GLU A 169 8.54 -19.17 5.71
C GLU A 169 8.28 -17.96 6.60
N VAL A 170 7.55 -18.17 7.69
CA VAL A 170 7.18 -17.12 8.63
C VAL A 170 7.33 -17.61 10.07
N VAL A 171 7.57 -16.67 10.98
CA VAL A 171 7.54 -16.93 12.41
C VAL A 171 6.14 -16.66 12.94
N VAL A 172 5.61 -17.56 13.75
CA VAL A 172 4.28 -17.45 14.36
C VAL A 172 4.30 -16.47 15.54
N PHE A 173 3.39 -15.50 15.52
CA PHE A 173 2.95 -14.75 16.69
C PHE A 173 1.48 -15.12 16.95
N LYS A 174 1.23 -15.98 17.96
CA LYS A 174 -0.10 -16.50 18.26
C LYS A 174 -0.75 -15.74 19.41
N VAL A 175 -1.99 -15.30 19.17
CA VAL A 175 -2.87 -14.72 20.17
C VAL A 175 -4.02 -15.71 20.41
N PRO A 176 -4.05 -16.40 21.54
CA PRO A 176 -5.02 -17.45 21.79
C PRO A 176 -6.44 -16.91 22.04
N GLY A 177 -7.44 -17.72 21.72
CA GLY A 177 -8.86 -17.42 21.88
C GLY A 177 -9.38 -16.39 20.86
N GLU A 178 -10.50 -15.77 21.19
CA GLU A 178 -11.10 -14.75 20.34
C GLU A 178 -10.34 -13.43 20.47
N THR A 179 -9.95 -12.84 19.35
CA THR A 179 -9.39 -11.48 19.28
C THR A 179 -10.36 -10.60 18.50
N ASN A 180 -10.94 -9.64 19.17
CA ASN A 180 -11.85 -8.68 18.56
C ASN A 180 -11.11 -7.42 18.07
N THR A 181 -11.80 -6.59 17.33
CA THR A 181 -11.20 -5.35 16.81
C THR A 181 -10.90 -4.31 17.88
N ASP A 182 -11.48 -4.39 19.09
CA ASP A 182 -11.09 -3.58 20.23
C ASP A 182 -9.75 -4.02 20.82
N ASP A 183 -9.42 -5.30 20.78
CA ASP A 183 -8.09 -5.80 21.19
C ASP A 183 -7.00 -5.27 20.26
N LEU A 184 -7.29 -5.15 18.95
CA LEU A 184 -6.33 -4.69 17.93
C LEU A 184 -6.31 -3.16 17.77
N SER A 185 -7.39 -2.49 18.12
CA SER A 185 -7.60 -1.04 17.98
C SER A 185 -8.57 -0.55 19.04
N PRO A 186 -8.12 -0.34 20.29
CA PRO A 186 -8.98 0.01 21.41
C PRO A 186 -9.81 1.28 21.17
N ALA A 187 -11.11 1.23 21.57
CA ALA A 187 -11.99 2.38 21.46
C ALA A 187 -11.54 3.53 22.37
N SER A 188 -10.94 3.23 23.52
CA SER A 188 -10.36 4.23 24.43
C SER A 188 -9.25 5.06 23.78
N GLU A 189 -8.57 4.53 22.77
CA GLU A 189 -7.48 5.17 22.03
C GLU A 189 -7.95 5.71 20.66
N ALA A 190 -9.25 5.90 20.45
CA ALA A 190 -9.80 6.25 19.14
C ALA A 190 -9.26 7.57 18.57
N PHE A 191 -8.86 8.51 19.42
CA PHE A 191 -8.29 9.79 19.03
C PHE A 191 -6.88 9.68 18.41
N THR A 192 -6.17 8.57 18.62
CA THR A 192 -4.83 8.33 18.03
C THR A 192 -4.90 7.63 16.67
N ARG A 193 -6.08 7.21 16.18
CA ARG A 193 -6.20 6.36 14.97
C ARG A 193 -5.62 6.98 13.70
N ALA A 194 -5.58 8.30 13.60
CA ALA A 194 -4.97 8.99 12.47
C ALA A 194 -3.44 8.84 12.45
N ASP A 195 -2.85 8.66 13.63
CA ASP A 195 -1.43 8.39 13.83
C ASP A 195 -1.23 6.88 14.00
N ILE A 196 -1.09 6.17 12.87
CA ILE A 196 -1.02 4.71 12.86
C ILE A 196 0.08 4.17 13.80
N PRO A 197 1.33 4.67 13.78
CA PRO A 197 2.37 4.20 14.71
C PRO A 197 2.01 4.33 16.17
N LEU A 198 1.48 5.48 16.57
CA LEU A 198 1.10 5.74 17.96
C LEU A 198 -0.08 4.86 18.37
N HIS A 199 -1.09 4.76 17.51
CA HIS A 199 -2.26 3.92 17.77
C HIS A 199 -1.89 2.43 17.88
N ALA A 200 -0.98 1.94 17.05
CA ALA A 200 -0.50 0.56 17.06
C ALA A 200 0.19 0.16 18.37
N ASN A 201 0.75 1.12 19.13
CA ASN A 201 1.30 0.85 20.46
C ASN A 201 0.24 0.42 21.48
N SER A 202 -1.05 0.61 21.18
CA SER A 202 -2.16 0.16 22.02
C SER A 202 -2.67 -1.24 21.66
N MET A 203 -2.16 -1.85 20.57
CA MET A 203 -2.59 -3.17 20.12
C MET A 203 -2.34 -4.23 21.19
N LEU A 204 -3.36 -5.02 21.50
CA LEU A 204 -3.35 -6.13 22.47
C LEU A 204 -3.07 -5.71 23.93
N LYS A 205 -3.00 -4.42 24.26
CA LYS A 205 -2.59 -3.92 25.58
C LYS A 205 -3.37 -4.54 26.75
N ALA A 206 -4.69 -4.77 26.58
CA ALA A 206 -5.51 -5.39 27.60
C ALA A 206 -5.51 -6.92 27.53
N LYS A 207 -5.45 -7.50 26.32
CA LYS A 207 -5.57 -8.93 26.10
C LYS A 207 -4.26 -9.70 26.28
N MET A 208 -3.15 -9.13 25.82
CA MET A 208 -1.81 -9.72 25.86
C MET A 208 -0.78 -8.61 26.10
N PRO A 209 -0.60 -8.16 27.35
CA PRO A 209 0.25 -7.00 27.67
C PRO A 209 1.70 -7.11 27.20
N ASP A 210 2.24 -8.32 27.09
CA ASP A 210 3.56 -8.67 26.57
C ASP A 210 3.58 -8.89 25.04
N GLY A 211 2.45 -8.75 24.37
CA GLY A 211 2.33 -9.04 22.94
C GLY A 211 3.30 -8.25 22.07
N LEU A 212 3.42 -6.94 22.29
CA LEU A 212 4.33 -6.11 21.50
C LEU A 212 5.81 -6.39 21.79
N SER A 213 6.18 -6.68 23.04
CA SER A 213 7.53 -7.12 23.37
C SER A 213 7.86 -8.49 22.76
N THR A 214 6.90 -9.40 22.75
CA THR A 214 7.04 -10.69 22.05
C THR A 214 7.28 -10.49 20.54
N ILE A 215 6.52 -9.63 19.88
CA ILE A 215 6.76 -9.30 18.46
C ILE A 215 8.17 -8.72 18.27
N ALA A 216 8.63 -7.85 19.16
CA ALA A 216 9.97 -7.27 19.08
C ALA A 216 11.07 -8.34 19.19
N GLU A 217 10.91 -9.34 20.06
CA GLU A 217 11.82 -10.48 20.15
C GLU A 217 11.78 -11.37 18.89
N LEU A 218 10.59 -11.64 18.37
CA LEU A 218 10.44 -12.44 17.15
C LEU A 218 11.09 -11.77 15.94
N LYS A 219 11.05 -10.44 15.85
CA LYS A 219 11.73 -9.69 14.78
C LYS A 219 13.25 -9.92 14.73
N LYS A 220 13.88 -10.24 15.86
CA LYS A 220 15.32 -10.55 15.92
C LYS A 220 15.70 -11.80 15.12
N LYS A 221 14.73 -12.66 14.78
CA LYS A 221 14.95 -13.82 13.91
C LYS A 221 15.18 -13.43 12.43
N GLY A 222 14.94 -12.18 12.05
CA GLY A 222 15.14 -11.69 10.66
C GLY A 222 14.17 -12.27 9.64
N MET A 223 13.06 -12.88 10.08
CA MET A 223 12.05 -13.50 9.23
C MET A 223 10.73 -12.73 9.32
N PRO A 224 9.87 -12.77 8.29
CA PRO A 224 8.51 -12.26 8.38
C PRO A 224 7.73 -12.94 9.50
N ILE A 225 6.86 -12.18 10.16
CA ILE A 225 6.02 -12.70 11.26
C ILE A 225 4.58 -12.81 10.76
N ALA A 226 3.93 -13.95 11.01
CA ALA A 226 2.49 -14.12 10.80
C ALA A 226 1.74 -13.86 12.11
N TYR A 227 0.66 -13.06 12.04
CA TYR A 227 -0.34 -13.02 13.11
C TYR A 227 -1.17 -14.30 13.05
N VAL A 228 -1.27 -15.02 14.16
CA VAL A 228 -2.02 -16.27 14.24
C VAL A 228 -3.02 -16.20 15.39
N GLY A 229 -4.28 -16.59 15.16
CA GLY A 229 -5.30 -16.58 16.21
C GLY A 229 -6.40 -17.60 15.97
N ASP A 230 -7.09 -18.02 17.04
CA ASP A 230 -8.17 -18.99 16.91
C ASP A 230 -9.39 -18.37 16.23
N VAL A 231 -9.85 -17.21 16.73
CA VAL A 231 -10.91 -16.38 16.11
C VAL A 231 -10.41 -14.95 16.04
N VAL A 232 -10.32 -14.37 14.84
CA VAL A 232 -9.66 -13.08 14.61
C VAL A 232 -10.61 -12.04 14.04
N GLY A 233 -10.59 -10.84 14.62
CA GLY A 233 -11.20 -9.64 14.05
C GLY A 233 -12.71 -9.53 14.20
N THR A 234 -13.30 -10.14 15.23
CA THR A 234 -14.71 -9.98 15.57
C THR A 234 -15.04 -8.55 16.03
N GLY A 235 -16.32 -8.23 16.12
CA GLY A 235 -16.79 -6.92 16.57
C GLY A 235 -16.93 -5.89 15.44
N SER A 236 -16.62 -4.63 15.73
CA SER A 236 -16.84 -3.51 14.81
C SER A 236 -15.92 -3.51 13.60
N SER A 237 -16.39 -2.95 12.47
CA SER A 237 -15.53 -2.69 11.31
C SER A 237 -14.52 -1.57 11.61
N ARG A 238 -13.26 -1.94 11.88
CA ARG A 238 -12.18 -0.98 12.17
C ARG A 238 -10.99 -1.22 11.27
N LYS A 239 -10.80 -0.34 10.29
CA LYS A 239 -9.60 -0.36 9.45
C LYS A 239 -8.32 -0.14 10.27
N SER A 240 -8.40 0.62 11.37
CA SER A 240 -7.30 0.82 12.31
C SER A 240 -6.80 -0.49 12.95
N ALA A 241 -7.64 -1.52 13.09
CA ALA A 241 -7.22 -2.83 13.59
C ALA A 241 -6.23 -3.51 12.60
N ALA A 242 -6.53 -3.52 11.30
CA ALA A 242 -5.60 -4.03 10.29
C ALA A 242 -4.34 -3.15 10.20
N ASN A 243 -4.48 -1.82 10.28
CA ASN A 243 -3.32 -0.92 10.30
C ASN A 243 -2.39 -1.19 11.48
N SER A 244 -2.92 -1.48 12.69
CA SER A 244 -2.11 -1.83 13.87
C SER A 244 -1.34 -3.14 13.64
N VAL A 245 -2.00 -4.18 13.11
CA VAL A 245 -1.33 -5.44 12.76
C VAL A 245 -0.24 -5.20 11.72
N GLN A 246 -0.55 -4.46 10.65
CA GLN A 246 0.42 -4.16 9.58
C GLN A 246 1.57 -3.27 10.04
N TRP A 247 1.33 -2.34 10.98
CA TRP A 247 2.41 -1.54 11.56
C TRP A 247 3.48 -2.42 12.22
N HIS A 248 3.07 -3.46 12.89
CA HIS A 248 4.01 -4.38 13.55
C HIS A 248 4.56 -5.47 12.64
N LEU A 249 3.77 -5.98 11.70
CA LEU A 249 4.08 -7.19 10.93
C LEU A 249 4.22 -6.97 9.41
N GLY A 250 3.86 -5.81 8.91
CA GLY A 250 3.97 -5.44 7.50
C GLY A 250 5.30 -4.80 7.14
N VAL A 251 5.39 -4.34 5.89
CA VAL A 251 6.56 -3.66 5.32
C VAL A 251 6.25 -2.20 4.98
N ASP A 252 7.27 -1.36 5.03
CA ASP A 252 7.14 0.05 4.70
C ASP A 252 6.77 0.24 3.22
N ILE A 253 5.98 1.28 2.94
CA ILE A 253 5.60 1.68 1.57
C ILE A 253 6.49 2.86 1.19
N ALA A 254 7.26 2.71 0.11
CA ALA A 254 8.17 3.78 -0.34
C ALA A 254 7.43 5.09 -0.60
N GLY A 255 7.90 6.19 0.01
CA GLY A 255 7.29 7.51 -0.12
C GLY A 255 5.96 7.70 0.63
N VAL A 256 5.54 6.74 1.45
CA VAL A 256 4.33 6.85 2.30
C VAL A 256 4.73 6.82 3.77
N PRO A 257 4.74 7.97 4.46
CA PRO A 257 5.12 8.01 5.86
C PRO A 257 4.09 7.31 6.75
N ASN A 258 4.59 6.65 7.79
CA ASN A 258 3.80 6.12 8.91
C ASN A 258 2.70 5.12 8.54
N LYS A 259 2.86 4.41 7.41
CA LYS A 259 1.94 3.37 6.97
C LYS A 259 2.72 2.20 6.39
N ARG A 260 2.24 0.99 6.68
CA ARG A 260 2.78 -0.28 6.17
C ARG A 260 1.71 -1.06 5.42
N THR A 261 2.14 -1.99 4.61
CA THR A 261 1.28 -2.90 3.85
C THR A 261 1.75 -4.34 3.98
N GLY A 262 0.97 -5.28 3.47
CA GLY A 262 1.33 -6.69 3.50
C GLY A 262 1.13 -7.33 4.88
N GLY A 263 1.91 -8.38 5.16
CA GLY A 263 1.77 -9.22 6.34
C GLY A 263 0.84 -10.41 6.10
N VAL A 264 1.00 -11.44 6.92
CA VAL A 264 0.20 -12.67 6.88
C VAL A 264 -0.64 -12.75 8.15
N VAL A 265 -1.94 -13.01 8.00
CA VAL A 265 -2.88 -13.22 9.09
C VAL A 265 -3.49 -14.61 8.95
N ILE A 266 -3.27 -15.50 9.91
CA ILE A 266 -3.82 -16.86 9.89
C ILE A 266 -4.83 -16.99 11.03
N GLY A 267 -6.02 -17.49 10.75
CA GLY A 267 -7.03 -17.75 11.77
C GLY A 267 -7.79 -19.04 11.50
N SER A 268 -8.16 -19.76 12.56
CA SER A 268 -9.14 -20.84 12.38
C SER A 268 -10.45 -20.25 11.87
N VAL A 269 -10.82 -19.10 12.39
CA VAL A 269 -11.90 -18.25 11.87
C VAL A 269 -11.40 -16.81 11.79
N ILE A 270 -11.59 -16.18 10.65
CA ILE A 270 -11.38 -14.73 10.50
C ILE A 270 -12.73 -14.08 10.21
N ALA A 271 -13.13 -13.13 11.04
CA ALA A 271 -14.41 -12.42 10.86
C ALA A 271 -14.48 -11.77 9.46
N PRO A 272 -15.58 -11.90 8.72
CA PRO A 272 -15.65 -11.51 7.30
C PRO A 272 -15.26 -10.05 7.04
N ILE A 273 -15.65 -9.12 7.92
CA ILE A 273 -15.32 -7.70 7.78
C ILE A 273 -13.82 -7.46 7.99
N PHE A 274 -13.20 -8.15 8.95
CA PHE A 274 -11.76 -8.03 9.19
C PHE A 274 -10.97 -8.69 8.05
N PHE A 275 -11.43 -9.84 7.55
CA PHE A 275 -10.88 -10.50 6.37
C PHE A 275 -10.85 -9.54 5.18
N ALA A 276 -12.00 -8.94 4.83
CA ALA A 276 -12.10 -7.94 3.77
C ALA A 276 -11.20 -6.71 4.01
N THR A 277 -11.00 -6.30 5.26
CA THR A 277 -10.10 -5.19 5.60
C THR A 277 -8.63 -5.57 5.37
N CYS A 278 -8.25 -6.83 5.61
CA CYS A 278 -6.92 -7.35 5.27
C CYS A 278 -6.70 -7.33 3.75
N GLU A 279 -7.67 -7.81 2.97
CA GLU A 279 -7.63 -7.75 1.49
C GLU A 279 -7.48 -6.31 0.98
N ASP A 280 -8.29 -5.36 1.51
CA ASP A 280 -8.23 -3.94 1.15
C ASP A 280 -6.85 -3.33 1.36
N SER A 281 -6.14 -3.76 2.41
CA SER A 281 -4.83 -3.24 2.82
C SER A 281 -3.63 -4.01 2.26
N GLY A 282 -3.87 -5.05 1.46
CA GLY A 282 -2.83 -5.86 0.84
C GLY A 282 -2.18 -6.89 1.77
N ALA A 283 -2.77 -7.17 2.94
CA ALA A 283 -2.38 -8.32 3.76
C ALA A 283 -2.93 -9.62 3.18
N LEU A 284 -2.32 -10.74 3.52
CA LEU A 284 -2.76 -12.08 3.13
C LEU A 284 -3.48 -12.77 4.30
N PRO A 285 -4.82 -12.75 4.36
CA PRO A 285 -5.58 -13.54 5.32
C PRO A 285 -5.72 -14.98 4.85
N ILE A 286 -5.47 -15.93 5.75
CA ILE A 286 -5.58 -17.37 5.51
C ILE A 286 -6.43 -17.99 6.60
N GLN A 287 -7.52 -18.66 6.24
CA GLN A 287 -8.29 -19.47 7.18
C GLN A 287 -7.78 -20.92 7.16
N ALA A 288 -7.25 -21.36 8.30
CA ALA A 288 -6.65 -22.67 8.48
C ALA A 288 -6.70 -23.08 9.97
N ASP A 289 -6.71 -24.37 10.29
CA ASP A 289 -6.56 -24.82 11.67
C ASP A 289 -5.22 -24.37 12.25
N VAL A 290 -5.25 -23.66 13.37
CA VAL A 290 -4.07 -23.11 14.03
C VAL A 290 -3.71 -23.82 15.34
N THR A 291 -4.37 -24.93 15.66
CA THR A 291 -4.21 -25.64 16.95
C THR A 291 -2.78 -26.12 17.22
N GLN A 292 -2.03 -26.49 16.18
CA GLN A 292 -0.64 -26.96 16.26
C GLN A 292 0.41 -25.84 16.10
N MET A 293 -0.01 -24.58 16.06
CA MET A 293 0.87 -23.42 15.92
C MET A 293 1.06 -22.74 17.27
N GLU A 294 2.32 -22.46 17.65
CA GLU A 294 2.67 -21.77 18.87
C GLU A 294 3.59 -20.57 18.57
N THR A 295 3.55 -19.56 19.43
CA THR A 295 4.42 -18.37 19.29
C THR A 295 5.89 -18.80 19.26
N GLY A 296 6.60 -18.31 18.23
CA GLY A 296 8.02 -18.62 17.99
C GLY A 296 8.27 -19.80 17.05
N ASP A 297 7.25 -20.57 16.68
CA ASP A 297 7.36 -21.59 15.65
C ASP A 297 7.74 -20.96 14.30
N VAL A 298 8.55 -21.68 13.54
CA VAL A 298 8.77 -21.40 12.13
C VAL A 298 7.88 -22.32 11.31
N ILE A 299 6.98 -21.76 10.53
CA ILE A 299 6.08 -22.50 9.66
C ILE A 299 6.34 -22.16 8.20
N LYS A 300 6.13 -23.15 7.35
CA LYS A 300 6.21 -23.01 5.89
C LYS A 300 4.80 -23.06 5.32
N ILE A 301 4.43 -22.03 4.57
CA ILE A 301 3.14 -21.88 3.90
C ILE A 301 3.36 -22.16 2.41
N ASP A 302 2.81 -23.26 1.90
CA ASP A 302 2.80 -23.61 0.48
C ASP A 302 1.46 -23.18 -0.13
N ILE A 303 1.49 -22.05 -0.83
CA ILE A 303 0.29 -21.41 -1.41
C ILE A 303 -0.33 -22.29 -2.50
N LYS A 304 0.52 -22.95 -3.32
CA LYS A 304 0.04 -23.78 -4.43
C LYS A 304 -0.65 -25.06 -3.94
N LYS A 305 -0.10 -25.68 -2.90
CA LYS A 305 -0.68 -26.88 -2.32
C LYS A 305 -1.81 -26.59 -1.35
N GLY A 306 -1.87 -25.36 -0.79
CA GLY A 306 -2.77 -25.03 0.28
C GLY A 306 -2.40 -25.74 1.59
N GLU A 307 -1.11 -25.85 1.89
CA GLU A 307 -0.57 -26.57 3.03
C GLU A 307 0.26 -25.67 3.94
N ILE A 308 0.14 -25.86 5.24
CA ILE A 308 1.03 -25.27 6.23
C ILE A 308 1.78 -26.41 6.90
N SER A 309 3.11 -26.32 6.92
CA SER A 309 3.97 -27.36 7.53
C SER A 309 4.90 -26.75 8.59
N LYS A 310 5.25 -27.59 9.57
CA LYS A 310 6.19 -27.31 10.64
C LYS A 310 7.14 -28.50 10.77
N ASN A 311 8.45 -28.24 10.77
CA ASN A 311 9.48 -29.26 10.85
C ASN A 311 9.31 -30.37 9.79
N GLY A 312 8.89 -30.01 8.58
CA GLY A 312 8.71 -30.95 7.47
C GLY A 312 7.38 -31.74 7.48
N SER A 313 6.56 -31.62 8.52
CA SER A 313 5.24 -32.27 8.61
C SER A 313 4.13 -31.28 8.32
N VAL A 314 3.13 -31.67 7.52
CA VAL A 314 1.93 -30.85 7.28
C VAL A 314 1.10 -30.84 8.57
N ILE A 315 0.83 -29.64 9.09
CA ILE A 315 0.06 -29.44 10.33
C ILE A 315 -1.33 -28.85 10.06
N SER A 316 -1.54 -28.25 8.88
CA SER A 316 -2.84 -27.68 8.50
C SER A 316 -2.94 -27.56 6.99
N THR A 317 -4.16 -27.50 6.48
CA THR A 317 -4.46 -27.23 5.07
C THR A 317 -5.42 -26.06 4.94
N PHE A 318 -5.39 -25.36 3.80
CA PHE A 318 -6.27 -24.23 3.52
C PHE A 318 -6.63 -24.14 2.04
N LYS A 319 -7.72 -23.44 1.75
CA LYS A 319 -8.07 -22.99 0.40
C LYS A 319 -8.20 -21.47 0.43
N LEU A 320 -7.45 -20.78 -0.44
CA LEU A 320 -7.62 -19.32 -0.57
C LEU A 320 -8.97 -19.00 -1.20
N SER A 321 -9.71 -18.11 -0.55
CA SER A 321 -11.00 -17.60 -1.02
C SER A 321 -11.10 -16.12 -0.59
N PRO A 322 -11.40 -15.17 -1.53
CA PRO A 322 -11.65 -15.44 -2.95
C PRO A 322 -10.40 -15.89 -3.71
N ASN A 323 -10.59 -16.49 -4.88
CA ASN A 323 -9.47 -16.91 -5.75
C ASN A 323 -8.63 -15.74 -6.30
N THR A 324 -9.15 -14.51 -6.20
CA THR A 324 -8.50 -13.25 -6.60
C THR A 324 -7.51 -12.71 -5.56
N ILE A 325 -7.47 -13.26 -4.36
CA ILE A 325 -6.73 -12.71 -3.21
C ILE A 325 -5.23 -12.50 -3.49
N LEU A 326 -4.59 -13.39 -4.26
CA LEU A 326 -3.18 -13.23 -4.61
C LEU A 326 -2.94 -12.05 -5.56
N ASP A 327 -3.89 -11.75 -6.43
CA ASP A 327 -3.83 -10.57 -7.29
C ASP A 327 -4.03 -9.30 -6.45
N GLU A 328 -4.89 -9.34 -5.43
CA GLU A 328 -5.12 -8.23 -4.50
C GLU A 328 -3.84 -7.93 -3.70
N VAL A 329 -3.22 -8.96 -3.12
CA VAL A 329 -1.94 -8.82 -2.39
C VAL A 329 -0.85 -8.26 -3.32
N ARG A 330 -0.70 -8.80 -4.54
CA ARG A 330 0.27 -8.35 -5.54
C ARG A 330 0.04 -6.89 -5.95
N ALA A 331 -1.22 -6.48 -6.10
CA ALA A 331 -1.56 -5.10 -6.44
C ALA A 331 -1.26 -4.12 -5.30
N GLY A 332 -1.18 -4.59 -4.05
CA GLY A 332 -1.05 -3.77 -2.84
C GLY A 332 -2.39 -3.48 -2.18
N GLY A 333 -3.40 -4.29 -2.49
CA GLY A 333 -4.75 -4.24 -1.95
C GLY A 333 -5.83 -4.30 -3.03
N ARG A 334 -7.06 -4.54 -2.61
CA ARG A 334 -8.21 -4.69 -3.52
C ARG A 334 -8.51 -3.39 -4.29
N VAL A 335 -8.42 -2.23 -3.66
CA VAL A 335 -8.70 -0.95 -4.32
C VAL A 335 -7.72 -0.66 -5.46
N PRO A 336 -6.38 -0.74 -5.28
CA PRO A 336 -5.44 -0.63 -6.40
C PRO A 336 -5.70 -1.64 -7.52
N LEU A 337 -6.09 -2.88 -7.20
CA LEU A 337 -6.42 -3.90 -8.21
C LEU A 337 -7.64 -3.47 -9.06
N ILE A 338 -8.72 -3.01 -8.43
CA ILE A 338 -9.94 -2.59 -9.13
C ILE A 338 -9.66 -1.40 -10.05
N ILE A 339 -8.95 -0.38 -9.53
CA ILE A 339 -8.61 0.83 -10.30
C ILE A 339 -7.72 0.47 -11.48
N GLY A 340 -6.67 -0.32 -11.24
CA GLY A 340 -5.73 -0.73 -12.27
C GLY A 340 -6.38 -1.61 -13.35
N ARG A 341 -7.27 -2.54 -12.97
CA ARG A 341 -8.06 -3.32 -13.94
C ARG A 341 -8.95 -2.43 -14.80
N GLY A 342 -9.60 -1.42 -14.20
CA GLY A 342 -10.39 -0.45 -14.94
C GLY A 342 -9.55 0.36 -15.93
N LEU A 343 -8.34 0.79 -15.51
CA LEU A 343 -7.38 1.48 -16.40
C LEU A 343 -6.95 0.57 -17.56
N THR A 344 -6.59 -0.67 -17.28
CA THR A 344 -6.22 -1.67 -18.30
C THR A 344 -7.34 -1.92 -19.28
N THR A 345 -8.57 -2.12 -18.80
CA THR A 345 -9.74 -2.33 -19.66
C THR A 345 -9.98 -1.13 -20.58
N LYS A 346 -9.90 0.10 -20.07
CA LYS A 346 -10.02 1.32 -20.86
C LYS A 346 -8.92 1.41 -21.94
N ALA A 347 -7.67 1.18 -21.57
CA ALA A 347 -6.54 1.24 -22.50
C ALA A 347 -6.66 0.19 -23.61
N ARG A 348 -7.06 -1.05 -23.28
CA ARG A 348 -7.31 -2.12 -24.25
C ARG A 348 -8.45 -1.76 -25.23
N SER A 349 -9.53 -1.18 -24.72
CA SER A 349 -10.64 -0.72 -25.57
C SER A 349 -10.17 0.30 -26.61
N ILE A 350 -9.38 1.29 -26.22
CA ILE A 350 -8.81 2.30 -27.16
C ILE A 350 -7.88 1.66 -28.20
N LYS A 351 -7.11 0.65 -27.79
CA LYS A 351 -6.19 -0.06 -28.70
C LYS A 351 -6.88 -1.15 -29.55
N GLY A 352 -8.21 -1.35 -29.43
CA GLY A 352 -8.94 -2.40 -30.13
C GLY A 352 -8.54 -3.82 -29.70
N MET A 353 -7.94 -3.98 -28.52
CA MET A 353 -7.54 -5.28 -27.96
C MET A 353 -8.75 -5.97 -27.31
N GLY A 354 -8.83 -7.30 -27.42
CA GLY A 354 -9.85 -8.10 -26.72
C GLY A 354 -9.79 -8.01 -25.20
N ALA A 355 -10.70 -8.70 -24.51
CA ALA A 355 -10.68 -8.81 -23.05
C ALA A 355 -9.32 -9.32 -22.55
N GLU A 356 -8.91 -8.85 -21.37
CA GLU A 356 -7.67 -9.32 -20.76
C GLU A 356 -7.89 -10.66 -20.02
N GLU A 357 -6.83 -11.46 -19.94
CA GLU A 357 -6.78 -12.72 -19.20
C GLU A 357 -5.68 -12.72 -18.13
N ILE A 358 -5.14 -11.53 -17.82
CA ILE A 358 -4.01 -11.35 -16.92
C ILE A 358 -4.43 -11.55 -15.46
N PHE A 359 -5.63 -11.03 -15.10
CA PHE A 359 -6.13 -11.07 -13.75
C PHE A 359 -7.03 -12.29 -13.53
N LYS A 360 -6.95 -12.87 -12.33
CA LYS A 360 -7.89 -13.91 -11.94
C LYS A 360 -9.31 -13.34 -11.87
N LYS A 361 -10.26 -14.04 -12.47
CA LYS A 361 -11.68 -13.69 -12.40
C LYS A 361 -12.29 -14.36 -11.18
N PRO A 362 -13.22 -13.68 -10.46
CA PRO A 362 -13.99 -14.32 -9.39
C PRO A 362 -14.67 -15.60 -9.89
N GLU A 363 -14.69 -16.62 -9.04
CA GLU A 363 -15.46 -17.84 -9.32
C GLU A 363 -16.94 -17.45 -9.52
N GLN A 364 -17.50 -17.83 -10.64
CA GLN A 364 -18.93 -17.60 -10.88
C GLN A 364 -19.76 -18.51 -9.97
N PRO A 365 -20.83 -18.02 -9.34
CA PRO A 365 -21.70 -18.86 -8.56
C PRO A 365 -22.33 -19.92 -9.45
N ILE A 366 -22.39 -21.16 -8.94
CA ILE A 366 -23.04 -22.26 -9.64
C ILE A 366 -24.53 -21.93 -9.77
N ASP A 367 -25.05 -21.95 -10.99
CA ASP A 367 -26.49 -21.83 -11.21
C ASP A 367 -27.16 -23.13 -10.69
N THR A 368 -27.89 -23.00 -9.60
CA THR A 368 -28.59 -24.12 -8.97
C THR A 368 -29.98 -24.37 -9.57
N GLY A 369 -30.38 -23.59 -10.60
CA GLY A 369 -31.75 -23.58 -11.13
C GLY A 369 -32.79 -23.00 -10.18
N LYS A 370 -32.40 -22.52 -8.99
CA LYS A 370 -33.28 -21.84 -8.04
C LYS A 370 -33.33 -20.35 -8.38
N GLY A 371 -34.51 -19.75 -8.22
CA GLY A 371 -34.65 -18.31 -8.46
C GLY A 371 -33.73 -17.47 -7.56
N TYR A 372 -33.34 -16.32 -8.08
CA TYR A 372 -32.51 -15.36 -7.32
C TYR A 372 -33.37 -14.48 -6.40
N THR A 373 -32.85 -14.15 -5.25
CA THR A 373 -33.44 -13.13 -4.36
C THR A 373 -33.41 -11.76 -5.04
N LEU A 374 -34.25 -10.84 -4.56
CA LEU A 374 -34.26 -9.47 -5.09
C LEU A 374 -32.88 -8.81 -4.97
N ALA A 375 -32.18 -8.99 -3.85
CA ALA A 375 -30.84 -8.46 -3.65
C ALA A 375 -29.83 -8.99 -4.68
N GLN A 376 -29.84 -10.30 -4.95
CA GLN A 376 -28.98 -10.91 -5.97
C GLN A 376 -29.29 -10.38 -7.38
N LYS A 377 -30.57 -10.19 -7.70
CA LYS A 377 -30.97 -9.61 -9.00
C LYS A 377 -30.52 -8.15 -9.14
N MET A 378 -30.60 -7.37 -8.06
CA MET A 378 -30.16 -5.97 -8.07
C MET A 378 -28.64 -5.87 -8.23
N VAL A 379 -27.89 -6.67 -7.50
CA VAL A 379 -26.40 -6.72 -7.61
C VAL A 379 -26.00 -7.17 -9.02
N GLY A 380 -26.60 -8.22 -9.55
CA GLY A 380 -26.29 -8.71 -10.89
C GLY A 380 -26.68 -7.74 -12.04
N LYS A 381 -27.55 -6.75 -11.77
CA LYS A 381 -27.81 -5.64 -12.71
C LYS A 381 -26.81 -4.51 -12.61
N ALA A 382 -26.17 -4.34 -11.43
CA ALA A 382 -25.25 -3.24 -11.16
C ALA A 382 -23.78 -3.61 -11.50
N CYS A 383 -23.49 -4.91 -11.65
CA CYS A 383 -22.19 -5.47 -12.04
C CYS A 383 -22.21 -5.94 -13.48
#